data_00a600b8a23d3afeb04fe196c5c11c4f
#
_entry.id   00a600b8a23d3afeb04fe196c5c11c4f
#
_cell.length_a   1.000
_cell.length_b   1.000
_cell.length_c   1.000
_cell.angle_alpha   90.00
_cell.angle_beta   90.00
_cell.angle_gamma   90.00
#
_symmetry.space_group_name_H-M   'P 1'
#
loop_
_entity.id
_entity.type
_entity.pdbx_description
1 polymer ?
#
loop_
_entity_poly.entity_id
_entity_poly.type
_entity_poly.pdbx_seq_one_letter_code
_entity_poly.pdbx_strand_id
1 'polypeptide(L)'
;MTGSTLSDFAIQPVTRDIGCVNRDTIQEFAGDLLFLGPDGLRTVAATARIGDTALGAITQNVQSIFDKNIKDSTLFDSVVIPDKTQYRIFFSKAGQGDNLSRGIVCVRRADKFEFSEIRGIKPSATDTLVVDGDVLVLHGDFSGFIHRQEEGNTFDGTAILGRYRSPDLSFGDTGVRKHMQRVIL
;
A
#
# COMPACT_ATOMS: atom_id res chain seq x y z
N MET A 1 25.70 -6.02 -0.39
CA MET A 1 26.63 -7.07 -0.86
C MET A 1 27.78 -6.35 -1.53
N THR A 2 28.99 -6.59 -1.07
CA THR A 2 30.22 -5.97 -1.61
C THR A 2 31.19 -7.09 -1.99
N GLY A 3 31.93 -6.94 -3.08
CA GLY A 3 32.92 -7.90 -3.55
C GLY A 3 32.95 -7.94 -5.08
N SER A 4 34.11 -8.22 -5.66
CA SER A 4 34.34 -8.36 -7.10
C SER A 4 34.62 -9.80 -7.54
N THR A 5 34.92 -10.66 -6.60
CA THR A 5 35.18 -12.10 -6.82
C THR A 5 34.38 -12.93 -5.84
N LEU A 6 34.15 -14.21 -6.14
CA LEU A 6 33.39 -15.12 -5.27
C LEU A 6 33.97 -15.23 -3.85
N SER A 7 35.28 -15.05 -3.70
CA SER A 7 35.97 -15.08 -2.38
C SER A 7 35.77 -13.79 -1.55
N ASP A 8 35.40 -12.69 -2.22
CA ASP A 8 35.32 -11.36 -1.59
C ASP A 8 33.90 -10.93 -1.30
N PHE A 9 32.90 -11.78 -1.61
CA PHE A 9 31.52 -11.46 -1.31
C PHE A 9 31.26 -11.42 0.20
N ALA A 10 30.87 -10.24 0.68
CA ALA A 10 30.45 -10.04 2.05
C ALA A 10 28.97 -9.61 2.09
N ILE A 11 28.22 -10.26 2.96
CA ILE A 11 26.83 -9.87 3.28
C ILE A 11 26.86 -9.15 4.63
N GLN A 12 26.53 -7.87 4.59
CA GLN A 12 26.39 -7.08 5.81
C GLN A 12 24.91 -6.95 6.17
N PRO A 13 24.50 -7.28 7.40
CA PRO A 13 23.13 -7.09 7.83
C PRO A 13 22.82 -5.58 7.92
N VAL A 14 21.68 -5.17 7.43
CA VAL A 14 21.15 -3.80 7.58
C VAL A 14 20.53 -3.65 8.97
N THR A 15 19.84 -4.68 9.43
CA THR A 15 19.21 -4.78 10.75
C THR A 15 19.36 -6.20 11.27
N ARG A 16 19.33 -6.39 12.59
CA ARG A 16 19.38 -7.72 13.23
C ARG A 16 18.07 -8.09 13.92
N ASP A 17 17.26 -7.09 14.29
CA ASP A 17 16.09 -7.27 15.14
C ASP A 17 14.77 -7.10 14.37
N ILE A 18 14.78 -6.40 13.24
CA ILE A 18 13.60 -6.22 12.40
C ILE A 18 13.78 -6.99 11.08
N GLY A 19 12.88 -7.93 10.85
CA GLY A 19 12.79 -8.69 9.62
C GLY A 19 11.64 -8.21 8.73
N CYS A 20 11.62 -8.71 7.50
CA CYS A 20 10.50 -8.57 6.59
C CYS A 20 9.42 -9.61 6.92
N VAL A 21 8.16 -9.18 7.03
CA VAL A 21 7.02 -10.06 7.31
C VAL A 21 6.78 -11.03 6.15
N ASN A 22 6.87 -10.52 4.92
CA ASN A 22 6.69 -11.33 3.72
C ASN A 22 7.53 -10.77 2.57
N ARG A 23 8.22 -11.65 1.84
CA ARG A 23 9.10 -11.29 0.72
C ARG A 23 8.37 -10.56 -0.42
N ASP A 24 7.10 -10.89 -0.64
CA ASP A 24 6.30 -10.35 -1.76
C ASP A 24 5.87 -8.89 -1.49
N THR A 25 6.29 -8.33 -0.34
CA THR A 25 6.14 -6.92 0.02
C THR A 25 7.39 -6.08 -0.25
N ILE A 26 8.50 -6.72 -0.68
CA ILE A 26 9.75 -6.02 -0.96
C ILE A 26 9.70 -5.48 -2.39
N GLN A 27 9.73 -4.16 -2.51
CA GLN A 27 9.68 -3.46 -3.80
C GLN A 27 10.68 -2.31 -3.82
N GLU A 28 11.23 -2.04 -5.00
CA GLU A 28 11.94 -0.78 -5.24
C GLU A 28 10.90 0.34 -5.41
N PHE A 29 10.96 1.32 -4.54
CA PHE A 29 10.03 2.43 -4.56
C PHE A 29 10.72 3.74 -4.20
N ALA A 30 10.59 4.73 -5.07
CA ALA A 30 11.11 6.07 -4.86
C ALA A 30 12.63 6.14 -4.56
N GLY A 31 13.40 5.24 -5.17
CA GLY A 31 14.87 5.19 -5.04
C GLY A 31 15.37 4.47 -3.79
N ASP A 32 14.51 3.76 -3.08
CA ASP A 32 14.86 2.92 -1.94
C ASP A 32 14.10 1.58 -2.02
N LEU A 33 14.50 0.59 -1.25
CA LEU A 33 13.73 -0.62 -1.07
C LEU A 33 12.72 -0.44 0.07
N LEU A 34 11.45 -0.64 -0.26
CA LEU A 34 10.34 -0.65 0.69
C LEU A 34 9.99 -2.08 1.06
N PHE A 35 9.72 -2.35 2.32
CA PHE A 35 9.30 -3.66 2.81
C PHE A 35 8.34 -3.56 3.99
N LEU A 36 7.56 -4.62 4.22
CA LEU A 36 6.68 -4.74 5.36
C LEU A 36 7.45 -5.33 6.55
N GLY A 37 7.67 -4.51 7.56
CA GLY A 37 8.14 -4.94 8.88
C GLY A 37 6.98 -5.35 9.80
N PRO A 38 7.26 -5.89 10.98
CA PRO A 38 6.24 -6.28 11.95
C PRO A 38 5.43 -5.08 12.49
N ASP A 39 5.94 -3.90 12.36
CA ASP A 39 5.37 -2.63 12.82
C ASP A 39 4.95 -1.70 11.68
N GLY A 40 4.86 -2.19 10.44
CA GLY A 40 4.43 -1.41 9.29
C GLY A 40 5.46 -1.33 8.18
N LEU A 41 5.25 -0.42 7.22
CA LEU A 41 6.17 -0.26 6.09
C LEU A 41 7.43 0.49 6.52
N ARG A 42 8.56 -0.01 6.03
CA ARG A 42 9.91 0.52 6.28
C ARG A 42 10.69 0.65 4.98
N THR A 43 11.59 1.60 4.94
CA THR A 43 12.60 1.69 3.89
C THR A 43 13.94 1.17 4.41
N VAL A 44 14.74 0.59 3.50
CA VAL A 44 16.05 0.05 3.88
C VAL A 44 16.97 1.17 4.34
N ALA A 45 17.00 2.32 3.64
CA ALA A 45 17.85 3.45 4.03
C ALA A 45 17.46 4.05 5.39
N ALA A 46 16.16 4.17 5.70
CA ALA A 46 15.73 4.64 7.01
C ALA A 46 16.07 3.65 8.10
N THR A 47 15.86 2.35 7.88
CA THR A 47 16.20 1.29 8.82
C THR A 47 17.70 1.24 9.08
N ALA A 48 18.54 1.38 8.06
CA ALA A 48 20.00 1.43 8.22
C ALA A 48 20.48 2.65 9.03
N ARG A 49 19.78 3.79 8.93
CA ARG A 49 20.15 5.04 9.60
C ARG A 49 19.64 5.12 11.04
N ILE A 50 18.40 4.71 11.26
CA ILE A 50 17.71 4.89 12.57
C ILE A 50 17.81 3.62 13.43
N GLY A 51 18.16 2.50 12.80
CA GLY A 51 18.15 1.19 13.45
C GLY A 51 16.75 0.63 13.63
N ASP A 52 16.60 -0.24 14.59
CA ASP A 52 15.39 -1.04 14.80
C ASP A 52 14.31 -0.32 15.64
N THR A 53 14.35 1.01 15.68
CA THR A 53 13.34 1.77 16.43
C THR A 53 12.04 1.90 15.67
N ALA A 54 10.93 1.99 16.39
CA ALA A 54 9.59 2.21 15.80
C ALA A 54 9.52 3.49 14.94
N LEU A 55 10.40 4.46 15.18
CA LEU A 55 10.53 5.68 14.38
C LEU A 55 10.94 5.43 12.91
N GLY A 56 11.50 4.25 12.61
CA GLY A 56 11.85 3.87 11.24
C GLY A 56 10.67 3.49 10.36
N ALA A 57 9.50 3.20 10.92
CA ALA A 57 8.30 2.92 10.12
C ALA A 57 7.73 4.21 9.52
N ILE A 58 7.47 4.19 8.21
CA ILE A 58 6.86 5.34 7.52
C ILE A 58 5.34 5.43 7.75
N THR A 59 4.76 4.40 8.36
CA THR A 59 3.32 4.21 8.57
C THR A 59 2.82 4.69 9.92
N GLN A 60 3.60 5.42 10.70
CA GLN A 60 3.25 5.85 12.07
C GLN A 60 1.86 6.50 12.17
N ASN A 61 1.49 7.34 11.20
CA ASN A 61 0.20 8.04 11.19
C ASN A 61 -1.01 7.12 10.90
N VAL A 62 -0.76 5.93 10.38
CA VAL A 62 -1.77 4.91 10.00
C VAL A 62 -1.49 3.56 10.64
N GLN A 63 -0.68 3.56 11.70
CA GLN A 63 -0.17 2.36 12.37
C GLN A 63 -1.29 1.38 12.74
N SER A 64 -2.38 1.86 13.31
CA SER A 64 -3.50 1.00 13.73
C SER A 64 -4.13 0.21 12.58
N ILE A 65 -4.06 0.74 11.36
CA ILE A 65 -4.56 0.05 10.16
C ILE A 65 -3.59 -1.07 9.78
N PHE A 66 -2.28 -0.81 9.82
CA PHE A 66 -1.26 -1.82 9.55
C PHE A 66 -1.26 -2.93 10.59
N ASP A 67 -1.27 -2.62 11.87
CA ASP A 67 -1.29 -3.59 12.97
C ASP A 67 -2.46 -4.57 12.83
N LYS A 68 -3.65 -4.04 12.54
CA LYS A 68 -4.83 -4.86 12.31
C LYS A 68 -4.67 -5.76 11.09
N ASN A 69 -4.24 -5.20 9.95
CA ASN A 69 -4.11 -5.96 8.73
C ASN A 69 -3.00 -7.01 8.80
N ILE A 70 -1.86 -6.70 9.41
CA ILE A 70 -0.76 -7.66 9.62
C ILE A 70 -1.23 -8.82 10.49
N LYS A 71 -1.97 -8.53 11.56
CA LYS A 71 -2.45 -9.56 12.49
C LYS A 71 -3.53 -10.45 11.90
N ASP A 72 -4.43 -9.86 11.10
CA ASP A 72 -5.60 -10.55 10.57
C ASP A 72 -5.32 -11.30 9.26
N SER A 73 -4.19 -11.04 8.60
CA SER A 73 -3.88 -11.57 7.27
C SER A 73 -2.84 -12.69 7.30
N THR A 74 -2.90 -13.55 6.29
CA THR A 74 -1.94 -14.65 6.08
C THR A 74 -1.26 -14.58 4.72
N LEU A 75 -1.81 -13.78 3.81
CA LEU A 75 -1.26 -13.54 2.48
C LEU A 75 -1.00 -12.04 2.33
N PHE A 76 0.15 -11.74 1.81
CA PHE A 76 0.61 -10.38 1.54
C PHE A 76 1.14 -10.33 0.13
N ASP A 77 0.79 -9.28 -0.58
CA ASP A 77 1.29 -9.05 -1.92
C ASP A 77 1.43 -7.56 -2.17
N SER A 78 2.32 -7.16 -3.07
CA SER A 78 2.54 -5.75 -3.33
C SER A 78 2.94 -5.48 -4.76
N VAL A 79 2.60 -4.29 -5.23
CA VAL A 79 2.93 -3.83 -6.57
C VAL A 79 3.31 -2.35 -6.55
N VAL A 80 4.27 -1.99 -7.38
CA VAL A 80 4.66 -0.60 -7.64
C VAL A 80 4.09 -0.16 -8.98
N ILE A 81 3.50 1.02 -9.00
CA ILE A 81 3.01 1.68 -10.21
C ILE A 81 3.88 2.91 -10.43
N PRO A 82 4.91 2.83 -11.30
CA PRO A 82 5.90 3.89 -11.48
C PRO A 82 5.28 5.22 -11.92
N ASP A 83 4.39 5.19 -12.89
CA ASP A 83 3.76 6.39 -13.48
C ASP A 83 2.98 7.22 -12.46
N LYS A 84 2.46 6.56 -11.43
CA LYS A 84 1.69 7.21 -10.36
C LYS A 84 2.51 7.44 -9.10
N THR A 85 3.75 6.99 -9.08
CA THR A 85 4.59 6.98 -7.88
C THR A 85 3.84 6.36 -6.70
N GLN A 86 3.25 5.19 -6.93
CA GLN A 86 2.45 4.46 -5.96
C GLN A 86 3.07 3.10 -5.65
N TYR A 87 3.08 2.78 -4.37
CA TYR A 87 3.25 1.42 -3.87
C TYR A 87 1.91 0.97 -3.29
N ARG A 88 1.43 -0.17 -3.72
CA ARG A 88 0.19 -0.78 -3.22
C ARG A 88 0.53 -2.08 -2.52
N ILE A 89 0.03 -2.24 -1.32
CA ILE A 89 0.11 -3.48 -0.57
C ILE A 89 -1.27 -4.02 -0.32
N PHE A 90 -1.42 -5.33 -0.48
CA PHE A 90 -2.68 -6.04 -0.30
C PHE A 90 -2.55 -7.07 0.81
N PHE A 91 -3.60 -7.17 1.59
CA PHE A 91 -3.72 -8.05 2.73
C PHE A 91 -4.91 -8.96 2.52
N SER A 92 -4.70 -10.26 2.59
CA SER A 92 -5.76 -11.25 2.47
C SER A 92 -5.56 -12.41 3.42
N LYS A 93 -6.60 -13.21 3.60
CA LYS A 93 -6.55 -14.38 4.46
C LYS A 93 -6.95 -15.60 3.67
N ALA A 94 -6.06 -16.60 3.62
CA ALA A 94 -6.32 -17.85 2.94
C ALA A 94 -7.59 -18.54 3.48
N GLY A 95 -8.43 -19.04 2.58
CA GLY A 95 -9.63 -19.80 2.91
C GLY A 95 -10.85 -18.97 3.37
N GLN A 96 -10.74 -17.65 3.45
CA GLN A 96 -11.90 -16.81 3.82
C GLN A 96 -12.52 -16.04 2.63
N GLY A 97 -12.07 -16.35 1.42
CA GLY A 97 -12.61 -15.74 0.20
C GLY A 97 -12.56 -14.21 0.23
N ASP A 98 -13.48 -13.64 -0.46
CA ASP A 98 -13.54 -12.23 -0.82
C ASP A 98 -13.69 -11.20 0.31
N ASN A 99 -14.04 -11.61 1.53
CA ASN A 99 -14.52 -10.65 2.52
C ASN A 99 -13.43 -9.88 3.27
N LEU A 100 -12.17 -10.28 3.15
CA LEU A 100 -11.07 -9.70 3.93
C LEU A 100 -9.94 -9.09 3.10
N SER A 101 -10.05 -9.06 1.78
CA SER A 101 -9.04 -8.41 0.96
C SER A 101 -9.10 -6.90 1.14
N ARG A 102 -8.03 -6.34 1.64
CA ARG A 102 -7.84 -4.91 1.82
C ARG A 102 -6.55 -4.51 1.17
N GLY A 103 -6.51 -3.31 0.62
CA GLY A 103 -5.30 -2.74 0.08
C GLY A 103 -5.01 -1.39 0.69
N ILE A 104 -3.75 -1.04 0.75
CA ILE A 104 -3.29 0.28 1.15
C ILE A 104 -2.41 0.80 0.02
N VAL A 105 -2.69 2.02 -0.42
CA VAL A 105 -1.84 2.77 -1.33
C VAL A 105 -0.93 3.65 -0.52
N CYS A 106 0.35 3.60 -0.82
CA CYS A 106 1.36 4.53 -0.37
C CYS A 106 1.80 5.38 -1.57
N VAL A 107 1.69 6.68 -1.46
CA VAL A 107 2.15 7.64 -2.48
C VAL A 107 3.27 8.47 -1.88
N ARG A 108 4.37 8.64 -2.60
CA ARG A 108 5.39 9.58 -2.21
C ARG A 108 5.14 10.94 -2.87
N ARG A 109 4.98 11.97 -2.05
CA ARG A 109 4.93 13.37 -2.51
C ARG A 109 6.02 14.18 -1.84
N ALA A 110 6.96 14.65 -2.63
CA ALA A 110 8.19 15.28 -2.12
C ALA A 110 8.85 14.35 -1.05
N ASP A 111 8.94 14.80 0.19
CA ASP A 111 9.59 14.05 1.27
C ASP A 111 8.59 13.34 2.21
N LYS A 112 7.30 13.28 1.82
CA LYS A 112 6.25 12.69 2.65
C LYS A 112 5.64 11.48 1.98
N PHE A 113 5.22 10.54 2.82
CA PHE A 113 4.39 9.41 2.41
C PHE A 113 2.94 9.66 2.82
N GLU A 114 2.05 9.52 1.86
CA GLU A 114 0.60 9.64 2.05
C GLU A 114 -0.03 8.26 1.86
N PHE A 115 -1.03 7.95 2.67
CA PHE A 115 -1.67 6.64 2.67
C PHE A 115 -3.16 6.77 2.43
N SER A 116 -3.70 5.84 1.63
CA SER A 116 -5.14 5.66 1.45
C SER A 116 -5.49 4.17 1.39
N GLU A 117 -6.74 3.84 1.73
CA GLU A 117 -7.23 2.47 1.70
C GLU A 117 -7.85 2.15 0.34
N ILE A 118 -7.52 0.98 -0.23
CA ILE A 118 -8.18 0.42 -1.41
C ILE A 118 -9.22 -0.58 -0.93
N ARG A 119 -10.40 -0.53 -1.54
CA ARG A 119 -11.47 -1.50 -1.34
C ARG A 119 -12.02 -1.95 -2.69
N GLY A 120 -12.53 -3.18 -2.75
CA GLY A 120 -13.15 -3.75 -3.94
C GLY A 120 -12.19 -4.50 -4.86
N ILE A 121 -10.88 -4.36 -4.69
CA ILE A 121 -9.87 -5.17 -5.38
C ILE A 121 -9.43 -6.27 -4.42
N LYS A 122 -9.44 -7.53 -4.90
CA LYS A 122 -9.21 -8.73 -4.08
C LYS A 122 -8.11 -9.60 -4.68
N PRO A 123 -6.88 -9.12 -4.72
CA PRO A 123 -5.80 -9.82 -5.38
C PRO A 123 -5.32 -11.02 -4.56
N SER A 124 -5.03 -12.11 -5.25
CA SER A 124 -4.21 -13.22 -4.77
C SER A 124 -2.74 -13.01 -5.11
N ALA A 125 -2.47 -12.32 -6.23
CA ALA A 125 -1.16 -11.91 -6.69
C ALA A 125 -1.31 -10.65 -7.54
N THR A 126 -0.30 -9.77 -7.52
CA THR A 126 -0.28 -8.55 -8.33
C THR A 126 1.05 -8.41 -9.06
N ASP A 127 1.00 -7.77 -10.21
CA ASP A 127 2.21 -7.46 -10.98
C ASP A 127 1.98 -6.23 -11.87
N THR A 128 3.08 -5.64 -12.30
CA THR A 128 3.11 -4.52 -13.22
C THR A 128 3.87 -4.91 -14.47
N LEU A 129 3.25 -4.76 -15.62
CA LEU A 129 3.84 -5.04 -16.91
C LEU A 129 3.92 -3.76 -17.74
N VAL A 130 5.05 -3.54 -18.39
CA VAL A 130 5.21 -2.43 -19.35
C VAL A 130 5.11 -2.99 -20.76
N VAL A 131 4.10 -2.53 -21.51
CA VAL A 131 3.86 -2.92 -22.90
C VAL A 131 3.76 -1.66 -23.74
N ASP A 132 4.58 -1.54 -24.76
CA ASP A 132 4.60 -0.41 -25.69
C ASP A 132 4.70 0.98 -25.00
N GLY A 133 5.29 1.03 -23.82
CA GLY A 133 5.44 2.25 -23.00
C GLY A 133 4.29 2.50 -22.01
N ASP A 134 3.22 1.74 -22.08
CA ASP A 134 2.12 1.80 -21.13
C ASP A 134 2.34 0.86 -19.95
N VAL A 135 2.01 1.33 -18.76
CA VAL A 135 2.07 0.55 -17.53
C VAL A 135 0.74 -0.15 -17.29
N LEU A 136 0.74 -1.47 -17.39
CA LEU A 136 -0.42 -2.30 -17.09
C LEU A 136 -0.28 -2.85 -15.67
N VAL A 137 -1.27 -2.59 -14.83
CA VAL A 137 -1.35 -3.15 -13.48
C VAL A 137 -2.33 -4.31 -13.50
N LEU A 138 -1.82 -5.50 -13.21
CA LEU A 138 -2.58 -6.74 -13.25
C LEU A 138 -2.76 -7.30 -11.85
N HIS A 139 -3.85 -8.03 -11.63
CA HIS A 139 -3.99 -8.88 -10.45
C HIS A 139 -4.74 -10.17 -10.79
N GLY A 140 -4.31 -11.26 -10.19
CA GLY A 140 -5.06 -12.50 -10.15
C GLY A 140 -6.00 -12.51 -8.95
N ASP A 141 -7.19 -13.06 -9.11
CA ASP A 141 -8.12 -13.29 -8.01
C ASP A 141 -8.05 -14.74 -7.49
N PHE A 142 -8.80 -15.04 -6.43
CA PHE A 142 -8.90 -16.40 -5.88
C PHE A 142 -9.77 -17.34 -6.71
N SER A 143 -10.46 -16.83 -7.73
CA SER A 143 -11.31 -17.59 -8.66
C SER A 143 -10.56 -18.01 -9.93
N GLY A 144 -9.30 -17.60 -10.09
CA GLY A 144 -8.44 -17.96 -11.21
C GLY A 144 -8.52 -16.99 -12.39
N PHE A 145 -9.15 -15.83 -12.23
CA PHE A 145 -9.17 -14.78 -13.25
C PHE A 145 -8.02 -13.81 -13.07
N ILE A 146 -7.58 -13.24 -14.20
CA ILE A 146 -6.63 -12.12 -14.23
C ILE A 146 -7.38 -10.87 -14.65
N HIS A 147 -7.27 -9.85 -13.83
CA HIS A 147 -7.92 -8.55 -14.04
C HIS A 147 -6.89 -7.48 -14.32
N ARG A 148 -7.22 -6.57 -15.22
CA ARG A 148 -6.48 -5.33 -15.42
C ARG A 148 -7.07 -4.26 -14.49
N GLN A 149 -6.23 -3.67 -13.66
CA GLN A 149 -6.64 -2.60 -12.77
C GLN A 149 -6.72 -1.27 -13.53
N GLU A 150 -7.57 -0.37 -13.04
CA GLU A 150 -7.68 1.02 -13.49
C GLU A 150 -8.13 1.20 -14.94
N GLU A 151 -8.81 0.23 -15.48
CA GLU A 151 -9.45 0.32 -16.77
C GLU A 151 -10.98 0.24 -16.63
N GLY A 152 -11.70 1.11 -17.35
CA GLY A 152 -13.14 1.20 -17.25
C GLY A 152 -13.64 1.91 -15.99
N ASN A 153 -14.91 1.73 -15.70
CA ASN A 153 -15.64 2.39 -14.60
C ASN A 153 -16.46 1.43 -13.74
N THR A 154 -16.16 0.14 -13.83
CA THR A 154 -16.85 -0.91 -13.08
C THR A 154 -15.82 -1.88 -12.48
N PHE A 155 -16.21 -2.60 -11.42
CA PHE A 155 -15.49 -3.78 -10.94
C PHE A 155 -16.10 -5.01 -11.62
N ASP A 156 -15.51 -5.45 -12.73
CA ASP A 156 -15.98 -6.59 -13.54
C ASP A 156 -17.49 -6.55 -13.80
N GLY A 157 -17.95 -5.43 -14.36
CA GLY A 157 -19.37 -5.17 -14.65
C GLY A 157 -20.20 -4.68 -13.46
N THR A 158 -19.67 -4.74 -12.24
CA THR A 158 -20.35 -4.24 -11.04
C THR A 158 -20.07 -2.75 -10.84
N ALA A 159 -21.11 -1.96 -10.59
CA ALA A 159 -20.97 -0.52 -10.41
C ALA A 159 -20.08 -0.15 -9.21
N ILE A 160 -19.16 0.77 -9.42
CA ILE A 160 -18.35 1.34 -8.34
C ILE A 160 -19.18 2.37 -7.59
N LEU A 161 -19.44 2.10 -6.30
CA LEU A 161 -20.15 3.04 -5.44
C LEU A 161 -19.19 4.10 -4.92
N GLY A 162 -19.27 5.31 -5.46
CA GLY A 162 -18.58 6.47 -4.93
C GLY A 162 -19.32 7.04 -3.69
N ARG A 163 -18.61 7.21 -2.59
CA ARG A 163 -19.12 7.89 -1.40
C ARG A 163 -18.17 9.00 -0.99
N TYR A 164 -18.67 10.21 -0.96
CA TYR A 164 -17.95 11.35 -0.40
C TYR A 164 -18.59 11.79 0.92
N ARG A 165 -17.78 11.96 1.94
CA ARG A 165 -18.18 12.54 3.23
C ARG A 165 -17.22 13.68 3.56
N SER A 166 -17.72 14.89 3.56
CA SER A 166 -16.97 16.04 4.05
C SER A 166 -16.85 15.97 5.58
N PRO A 167 -15.83 16.61 6.17
CA PRO A 167 -15.87 16.92 7.59
C PRO A 167 -17.05 17.82 7.90
N ASP A 168 -17.42 17.88 9.17
CA ASP A 168 -18.49 18.79 9.63
C ASP A 168 -18.05 20.25 9.38
N LEU A 169 -18.86 20.95 8.60
CA LEU A 169 -18.57 22.33 8.23
C LEU A 169 -19.33 23.26 9.17
N SER A 170 -18.60 24.01 10.00
CA SER A 170 -19.19 24.99 10.92
C SER A 170 -19.70 26.25 10.22
N PHE A 171 -19.26 26.51 8.97
CA PHE A 171 -19.56 27.74 8.22
C PHE A 171 -19.33 29.03 9.04
N GLY A 172 -18.18 29.05 9.75
CA GLY A 172 -17.80 30.15 10.63
C GLY A 172 -18.15 29.88 12.10
N ASP A 173 -19.05 30.63 12.70
CA ASP A 173 -19.41 30.51 14.11
C ASP A 173 -20.22 29.24 14.40
N THR A 174 -19.74 28.40 15.30
CA THR A 174 -20.42 27.15 15.72
C THR A 174 -21.64 27.39 16.62
N GLY A 175 -21.74 28.56 17.27
CA GLY A 175 -22.86 28.94 18.14
C GLY A 175 -24.09 29.45 17.40
N VAL A 176 -24.00 29.71 16.12
CA VAL A 176 -25.11 30.28 15.33
C VAL A 176 -25.81 29.19 14.51
N ARG A 177 -27.15 29.16 14.64
CA ARG A 177 -27.99 28.25 13.82
C ARG A 177 -27.87 28.62 12.33
N LYS A 178 -27.51 27.65 11.51
CA LYS A 178 -27.39 27.80 10.04
C LYS A 178 -28.67 27.32 9.36
N HIS A 179 -29.11 28.07 8.36
CA HIS A 179 -30.22 27.68 7.49
C HIS A 179 -29.70 27.50 6.08
N MET A 180 -29.73 26.26 5.60
CA MET A 180 -29.27 25.92 4.28
C MET A 180 -30.48 25.89 3.33
N GLN A 181 -30.50 26.78 2.33
CA GLN A 181 -31.63 26.88 1.40
C GLN A 181 -31.45 25.95 0.17
N ARG A 182 -30.21 25.74 -0.27
CA ARG A 182 -29.94 24.92 -1.47
C ARG A 182 -28.53 24.40 -1.45
N VAL A 183 -28.36 23.13 -1.84
CA VAL A 183 -27.09 22.52 -2.19
C VAL A 183 -27.14 22.17 -3.67
N ILE A 184 -26.16 22.64 -4.44
CA ILE A 184 -25.98 22.29 -5.86
C ILE A 184 -24.74 21.42 -5.91
N LEU A 185 -24.87 20.20 -6.40
CA LEU A 185 -23.81 19.23 -6.62
C LEU A 185 -23.50 19.16 -8.10
#